data_733b4abe6fabc97a5b1328f75c63c18f
#
_entry.id   733b4abe6fabc97a5b1328f75c63c18f
#
_cell.length_a   1.000
_cell.length_b   1.000
_cell.length_c   1.000
_cell.angle_alpha   90.00
_cell.angle_beta   90.00
_cell.angle_gamma   90.00
#
_symmetry.space_group_name_H-M   'P 1'
#
loop_
_entity.id
_entity.type
_entity.pdbx_description
1 polymer ?
#
loop_
_entity_poly.entity_id
_entity_poly.type
_entity_poly.pdbx_seq_one_letter_code
_entity_poly.pdbx_strand_id
1 'polypeptide(L)'
;MPEITIYTDGSALGNPGPGGYGAVLISGRFRKEVSQGYRLTTNNRMELLAVCVALEMLKFEGSDVTIYSDSKYVVDAVEKRWVFGWEKKGFAGKKNPDLWSRFLRSYRRHKVRFVWVKGHADTVSYTHLT
;
A
#
# COMPACT_ATOMS: atom_id res chain seq x y z
N MET A 1 12.24 10.44 -15.40
CA MET A 1 11.19 9.79 -14.63
C MET A 1 11.43 10.00 -13.15
N PRO A 2 10.44 10.52 -12.44
CA PRO A 2 10.64 10.73 -11.00
C PRO A 2 10.81 9.40 -10.27
N GLU A 3 11.69 9.40 -9.30
CA GLU A 3 11.83 8.28 -8.38
C GLU A 3 11.09 8.62 -7.10
N ILE A 4 10.19 7.73 -6.72
CA ILE A 4 9.34 7.92 -5.55
C ILE A 4 9.58 6.78 -4.58
N THR A 5 9.80 7.11 -3.32
CA THR A 5 9.84 6.12 -2.24
C THR A 5 8.61 6.30 -1.39
N ILE A 6 7.92 5.19 -1.10
CA ILE A 6 6.69 5.20 -0.31
C ILE A 6 6.85 4.24 0.86
N TYR A 7 6.50 4.71 2.05
CA TYR A 7 6.40 3.87 3.24
C TYR A 7 4.93 3.81 3.61
N THR A 8 4.40 2.61 3.79
CA THR A 8 2.99 2.44 4.16
C THR A 8 2.86 1.66 5.44
N ASP A 9 1.78 1.94 6.14
CA ASP A 9 1.46 1.25 7.39
C ASP A 9 -0.06 1.24 7.56
N GLY A 10 -0.59 0.15 8.03
CA GLY A 10 -2.01 0.03 8.29
C GLY A 10 -2.29 -1.03 9.33
N SER A 11 -3.30 -0.81 10.13
CA SER A 11 -3.67 -1.79 11.15
C SER A 11 -5.11 -1.59 11.58
N ALA A 12 -5.64 -2.60 12.24
CA ALA A 12 -6.95 -2.52 12.86
C ALA A 12 -6.93 -3.27 14.18
N LEU A 13 -7.71 -2.79 15.13
CA LEU A 13 -7.93 -3.45 16.41
C LEU A 13 -9.10 -4.41 16.24
N GLY A 14 -8.79 -5.70 16.21
CA GLY A 14 -9.81 -6.70 15.91
C GLY A 14 -9.95 -6.94 14.42
N ASN A 15 -10.82 -7.88 14.06
CA ASN A 15 -10.96 -8.28 12.66
C ASN A 15 -12.42 -8.64 12.37
N PRO A 16 -13.30 -7.66 12.12
CA PRO A 16 -12.98 -6.23 11.94
C PRO A 16 -13.00 -5.43 13.25
N GLY A 17 -12.54 -4.18 13.15
CA GLY A 17 -12.55 -3.25 14.25
C GLY A 17 -12.08 -1.88 13.82
N PRO A 18 -11.91 -0.95 14.76
CA PRO A 18 -11.37 0.37 14.41
C PRO A 18 -9.94 0.23 13.89
N GLY A 19 -9.60 1.03 12.92
CA GLY A 19 -8.26 0.98 12.35
C GLY A 19 -7.92 2.21 11.56
N GLY A 20 -6.78 2.17 10.88
CA GLY A 20 -6.35 3.29 10.07
C GLY A 20 -5.12 2.93 9.27
N TYR A 21 -4.76 3.85 8.39
CA TYR A 21 -3.55 3.70 7.58
C TYR A 21 -2.78 5.01 7.55
N GLY A 22 -1.52 4.89 7.20
CA GLY A 22 -0.68 6.03 6.92
C GLY A 22 0.28 5.71 5.79
N ALA A 23 0.71 6.76 5.10
CA ALA A 23 1.72 6.62 4.07
C ALA A 23 2.57 7.87 4.04
N VAL A 24 3.85 7.67 3.71
CA VAL A 24 4.80 8.75 3.52
C VAL A 24 5.40 8.58 2.13
N LEU A 25 5.31 9.65 1.34
CA LEU A 25 5.83 9.66 -0.03
C LEU A 25 7.01 10.63 -0.08
N ILE A 26 8.13 10.16 -0.61
CA ILE A 26 9.36 10.95 -0.68
C ILE A 26 9.87 10.96 -2.12
N SER A 27 10.14 12.14 -2.62
CA SER A 27 10.76 12.33 -3.93
C SER A 27 11.76 13.48 -3.83
N GLY A 28 13.05 13.14 -3.76
CA GLY A 28 14.07 14.14 -3.55
C GLY A 28 13.85 14.89 -2.26
N ARG A 29 13.61 16.20 -2.36
CA ARG A 29 13.33 17.04 -1.21
C ARG A 29 11.88 17.02 -0.78
N PHE A 30 11.01 16.54 -1.66
CA PHE A 30 9.57 16.60 -1.42
C PHE A 30 9.14 15.43 -0.56
N ARG A 31 8.26 15.74 0.38
CA ARG A 31 7.72 14.75 1.29
C ARG A 31 6.25 15.04 1.51
N LYS A 32 5.43 14.03 1.37
CA LYS A 32 4.00 14.13 1.68
C LYS A 32 3.61 13.00 2.61
N GLU A 33 2.67 13.29 3.49
CA GLU A 33 2.13 12.29 4.39
C GLU A 33 0.61 12.28 4.26
N VAL A 34 0.03 11.11 4.42
CA VAL A 34 -1.41 10.95 4.43
C VAL A 34 -1.77 9.92 5.48
N SER A 35 -2.86 10.14 6.17
CA SER A 35 -3.39 9.17 7.13
C SER A 35 -4.89 9.30 7.23
N GLN A 36 -5.56 8.22 7.60
CA GLN A 36 -7.01 8.19 7.72
C GLN A 36 -7.41 7.09 8.70
N GLY A 37 -8.40 7.39 9.53
CA GLY A 37 -8.95 6.41 10.47
C GLY A 37 -10.32 5.93 10.01
N TYR A 38 -10.68 4.72 10.43
CA TYR A 38 -11.96 4.10 10.12
C TYR A 38 -12.52 3.42 11.35
N ARG A 39 -13.84 3.44 11.49
CA ARG A 39 -14.50 2.82 12.65
C ARG A 39 -14.53 1.32 12.55
N LEU A 40 -14.62 0.79 11.32
CA LEU A 40 -14.76 -0.65 11.13
C LEU A 40 -14.00 -1.05 9.88
N THR A 41 -12.92 -1.78 10.06
CA THR A 41 -12.07 -2.19 8.97
C THR A 41 -11.23 -3.40 9.39
N THR A 42 -10.33 -3.85 8.53
CA THR A 42 -9.42 -4.95 8.84
C THR A 42 -7.99 -4.53 8.58
N ASN A 43 -7.04 -5.25 9.17
CA ASN A 43 -5.62 -5.03 8.93
C ASN A 43 -5.30 -5.02 7.44
N ASN A 44 -5.74 -6.06 6.74
CA ASN A 44 -5.41 -6.20 5.31
C ASN A 44 -6.00 -5.07 4.47
N ARG A 45 -7.21 -4.63 4.80
CA ARG A 45 -7.79 -3.49 4.08
C ARG A 45 -6.98 -2.22 4.31
N MET A 46 -6.53 -1.98 5.53
CA MET A 46 -5.76 -0.78 5.84
C MET A 46 -4.41 -0.79 5.16
N GLU A 47 -3.75 -1.95 5.14
CA GLU A 47 -2.47 -2.07 4.45
C GLU A 47 -2.62 -1.83 2.96
N LEU A 48 -3.64 -2.42 2.35
CA LEU A 48 -3.86 -2.27 0.92
C LEU A 48 -4.35 -0.86 0.55
N LEU A 49 -5.23 -0.30 1.37
CA LEU A 49 -5.75 1.04 1.12
C LEU A 49 -4.65 2.10 1.19
N ALA A 50 -3.71 1.94 2.13
CA ALA A 50 -2.56 2.85 2.22
C ALA A 50 -1.81 2.91 0.89
N VAL A 51 -1.59 1.76 0.27
CA VAL A 51 -0.90 1.68 -1.01
C VAL A 51 -1.73 2.33 -2.12
N CYS A 52 -3.03 2.06 -2.15
CA CYS A 52 -3.91 2.66 -3.16
C CYS A 52 -3.87 4.18 -3.10
N VAL A 53 -4.04 4.73 -1.90
CA VAL A 53 -4.08 6.18 -1.73
C VAL A 53 -2.73 6.81 -2.08
N ALA A 54 -1.64 6.18 -1.63
CA ALA A 54 -0.31 6.71 -1.92
C ALA A 54 -0.05 6.78 -3.43
N LEU A 55 -0.37 5.72 -4.16
CA LEU A 55 -0.17 5.71 -5.61
C LEU A 55 -1.07 6.73 -6.31
N GLU A 56 -2.27 6.93 -5.81
CA GLU A 56 -3.20 7.90 -6.40
C GLU A 56 -2.76 9.34 -6.19
N MET A 57 -1.86 9.59 -5.26
CA MET A 57 -1.33 10.92 -5.02
C MET A 57 -0.23 11.32 -6.02
N LEU A 58 0.26 10.38 -6.81
CA LEU A 58 1.33 10.66 -7.76
C LEU A 58 0.78 11.44 -8.95
N LYS A 59 1.42 12.56 -9.26
CA LYS A 59 0.94 13.47 -10.32
C LYS A 59 1.38 13.05 -11.70
N PHE A 60 2.53 12.39 -11.83
CA PHE A 60 3.10 12.08 -13.14
C PHE A 60 3.04 10.60 -13.40
N GLU A 61 2.61 10.24 -14.60
CA GLU A 61 2.61 8.84 -15.02
C GLU A 61 4.03 8.36 -15.27
N GLY A 62 4.22 7.07 -15.17
CA GLY A 62 5.51 6.47 -15.42
C GLY A 62 6.52 6.69 -14.32
N SER A 63 6.08 7.05 -13.12
CA SER A 63 6.98 7.20 -11.99
C SER A 63 7.60 5.86 -11.61
N ASP A 64 8.85 5.91 -11.16
CA ASP A 64 9.57 4.74 -10.67
C ASP A 64 9.35 4.68 -9.17
N VAL A 65 8.54 3.72 -8.71
CA VAL A 65 8.02 3.72 -7.35
C VAL A 65 8.51 2.49 -6.59
N THR A 66 9.08 2.70 -5.43
CA THR A 66 9.42 1.63 -4.50
C THR A 66 8.59 1.79 -3.24
N ILE A 67 7.82 0.76 -2.90
CA ILE A 67 6.94 0.78 -1.73
C ILE A 67 7.47 -0.18 -0.69
N TYR A 68 7.72 0.35 0.50
CA TYR A 68 8.13 -0.43 1.67
C TYR A 68 6.91 -0.73 2.52
N SER A 69 6.63 -2.00 2.73
CA SER A 69 5.45 -2.45 3.47
C SER A 69 5.81 -3.65 4.33
N ASP A 70 5.21 -3.75 5.51
CA ASP A 70 5.36 -4.93 6.35
C ASP A 70 4.23 -5.94 6.14
N SER A 71 3.34 -5.68 5.21
CA SER A 71 2.22 -6.56 4.93
C SER A 71 2.61 -7.61 3.90
N LYS A 72 2.82 -8.84 4.35
CA LYS A 72 3.05 -9.95 3.43
C LYS A 72 1.85 -10.17 2.52
N TYR A 73 0.66 -9.91 3.01
CA TYR A 73 -0.55 -10.01 2.22
C TYR A 73 -0.45 -9.17 0.94
N VAL A 74 -0.04 -7.92 1.07
CA VAL A 74 0.07 -7.01 -0.07
C VAL A 74 1.30 -7.32 -0.90
N VAL A 75 2.45 -7.42 -0.25
CA VAL A 75 3.73 -7.59 -0.95
C VAL A 75 3.73 -8.90 -1.77
N ASP A 76 3.34 -10.01 -1.15
CA ASP A 76 3.36 -11.29 -1.85
C ASP A 76 2.35 -11.35 -2.99
N ALA A 77 1.17 -10.77 -2.79
CA ALA A 77 0.16 -10.79 -3.84
C ALA A 77 0.66 -10.13 -5.13
N VAL A 78 1.47 -9.09 -4.99
CA VAL A 78 1.99 -8.36 -6.15
C VAL A 78 3.30 -8.95 -6.64
N GLU A 79 4.27 -9.14 -5.75
CA GLU A 79 5.61 -9.57 -6.16
C GLU A 79 5.65 -11.02 -6.62
N LYS A 80 4.80 -11.86 -6.05
CA LYS A 80 4.65 -13.25 -6.53
C LYS A 80 3.62 -13.36 -7.64
N ARG A 81 3.06 -12.24 -8.05
CA ARG A 81 2.17 -12.10 -9.19
C ARG A 81 0.82 -12.80 -9.02
N TRP A 82 0.44 -13.11 -7.81
CA TRP A 82 -0.83 -13.80 -7.53
C TRP A 82 -2.04 -12.95 -7.93
N VAL A 83 -1.97 -11.63 -7.70
CA VAL A 83 -3.10 -10.74 -7.93
C VAL A 83 -3.52 -10.72 -9.40
N PHE A 84 -2.58 -10.95 -10.30
CA PHE A 84 -2.90 -10.93 -11.74
C PHE A 84 -3.73 -12.16 -12.14
N GLY A 85 -3.47 -13.30 -11.52
CA GLY A 85 -4.32 -14.48 -11.69
C GLY A 85 -5.69 -14.29 -11.07
N TRP A 86 -5.74 -13.65 -9.90
CA TRP A 86 -7.04 -13.36 -9.26
C TRP A 86 -7.89 -12.45 -10.15
N GLU A 87 -7.28 -11.44 -10.74
CA GLU A 87 -7.99 -10.52 -11.61
C GLU A 87 -8.62 -11.23 -12.80
N LYS A 88 -7.89 -12.14 -13.41
CA LYS A 88 -8.41 -12.92 -14.55
C LYS A 88 -9.66 -13.71 -14.19
N LYS A 89 -9.80 -14.08 -12.93
CA LYS A 89 -10.95 -14.83 -12.44
C LYS A 89 -11.99 -13.93 -11.78
N GLY A 90 -11.91 -12.61 -12.00
CA GLY A 90 -12.82 -11.64 -11.41
C GLY A 90 -12.76 -11.61 -9.90
N PHE A 91 -11.59 -11.96 -9.32
CA PHE A 91 -11.38 -12.02 -7.87
C PHE A 91 -12.30 -13.02 -7.16
N ALA A 92 -12.77 -14.03 -7.88
CA ALA A 92 -13.64 -15.04 -7.30
C ALA A 92 -12.99 -15.70 -6.09
N GLY A 93 -13.68 -15.70 -4.96
CA GLY A 93 -13.18 -16.28 -3.71
C GLY A 93 -12.12 -15.48 -3.01
N LYS A 94 -11.83 -14.27 -3.49
CA LYS A 94 -10.80 -13.42 -2.87
C LYS A 94 -11.42 -12.26 -2.13
N LYS A 95 -10.76 -11.85 -1.04
CA LYS A 95 -11.20 -10.70 -0.25
C LYS A 95 -10.68 -9.40 -0.86
N ASN A 96 -11.39 -8.33 -0.59
CA ASN A 96 -11.00 -6.96 -0.95
C ASN A 96 -10.89 -6.73 -2.46
N PRO A 97 -11.82 -7.28 -3.26
CA PRO A 97 -11.74 -7.09 -4.71
C PRO A 97 -11.84 -5.61 -5.11
N ASP A 98 -12.58 -4.82 -4.34
CA ASP A 98 -12.71 -3.39 -4.57
C ASP A 98 -11.35 -2.70 -4.50
N LEU A 99 -10.59 -2.99 -3.45
CA LEU A 99 -9.29 -2.36 -3.26
C LEU A 99 -8.25 -2.90 -4.23
N TRP A 100 -8.29 -4.19 -4.53
CA TRP A 100 -7.35 -4.75 -5.50
C TRP A 100 -7.57 -4.18 -6.90
N SER A 101 -8.81 -4.01 -7.31
CA SER A 101 -9.12 -3.38 -8.59
C SER A 101 -8.62 -1.93 -8.63
N ARG A 102 -8.84 -1.21 -7.54
CA ARG A 102 -8.38 0.17 -7.40
C ARG A 102 -6.85 0.24 -7.46
N PHE A 103 -6.18 -0.67 -6.76
CA PHE A 103 -4.72 -0.75 -6.77
C PHE A 103 -4.19 -0.98 -8.19
N LEU A 104 -4.76 -1.93 -8.92
CA LEU A 104 -4.24 -2.28 -10.24
C LEU A 104 -4.35 -1.14 -11.23
N ARG A 105 -5.37 -0.28 -11.10
CA ARG A 105 -5.48 0.89 -11.97
C ARG A 105 -4.26 1.81 -11.82
N SER A 106 -3.83 2.05 -10.60
CA SER A 106 -2.65 2.88 -10.36
C SER A 106 -1.36 2.14 -10.66
N TYR A 107 -1.32 0.86 -10.33
CA TYR A 107 -0.15 0.03 -10.55
C TYR A 107 0.30 0.06 -12.02
N ARG A 108 -0.68 0.02 -12.93
CA ARG A 108 -0.39 -0.01 -14.37
C ARG A 108 0.07 1.32 -14.94
N ARG A 109 -0.06 2.38 -14.18
CA ARG A 109 0.36 3.71 -14.62
C ARG A 109 1.81 4.03 -14.28
N HIS A 110 2.44 3.19 -13.47
CA HIS A 110 3.79 3.44 -12.96
C HIS A 110 4.61 2.16 -13.00
N LYS A 111 5.91 2.31 -12.74
CA LYS A 111 6.78 1.17 -12.49
C LYS A 111 6.88 0.99 -10.99
N VAL A 112 6.20 -0.01 -10.48
CA VAL A 112 6.03 -0.20 -9.04
C VAL A 112 6.70 -1.50 -8.60
N ARG A 113 7.50 -1.42 -7.54
CA ARG A 113 8.01 -2.62 -6.87
C ARG A 113 7.80 -2.48 -5.38
N PHE A 114 7.64 -3.62 -4.74
CA PHE A 114 7.47 -3.68 -3.29
C PHE A 114 8.69 -4.28 -2.64
N VAL A 115 9.02 -3.75 -1.48
CA VAL A 115 10.04 -4.32 -0.61
C VAL A 115 9.37 -4.64 0.72
N TRP A 116 9.42 -5.91 1.12
CA TRP A 116 8.89 -6.30 2.40
C TRP A 116 9.87 -5.90 3.49
N VAL A 117 9.35 -5.26 4.53
CA VAL A 117 10.13 -4.90 5.71
C VAL A 117 9.54 -5.63 6.91
N LYS A 118 10.39 -6.05 7.81
CA LYS A 118 9.96 -6.85 8.95
C LYS A 118 9.21 -5.98 9.95
N GLY A 119 8.00 -6.39 10.18
CA GLY A 119 7.07 -6.00 11.21
C GLY A 119 7.16 -4.65 11.88
N HIS A 120 6.12 -4.33 12.58
CA HIS A 120 5.96 -3.02 13.22
C HIS A 120 6.89 -2.79 14.40
N ALA A 121 7.59 -3.81 14.85
CA ALA A 121 8.61 -3.62 15.86
C ALA A 121 9.57 -2.52 15.44
N ASP A 122 9.72 -2.36 14.14
CA ASP A 122 10.64 -1.37 13.58
C ASP A 122 9.96 -0.07 13.21
N THR A 123 8.67 0.08 13.47
CA THR A 123 7.95 1.30 13.12
C THR A 123 8.48 2.51 13.82
N VAL A 124 9.09 2.31 14.97
CA VAL A 124 9.73 3.42 15.66
C VAL A 124 10.71 4.11 14.74
N SER A 125 11.36 3.33 13.88
CA SER A 125 12.26 3.88 12.89
C SER A 125 11.54 4.78 11.90
N TYR A 126 10.31 4.44 11.57
CA TYR A 126 9.54 5.25 10.64
C TYR A 126 9.22 6.60 11.22
N THR A 127 8.90 6.64 12.49
CA THR A 127 8.64 7.92 13.14
C THR A 127 9.88 8.78 13.15
N HIS A 128 11.04 8.17 13.16
CA HIS A 128 12.29 8.92 13.08
C HIS A 128 12.60 9.43 11.70
N LEU A 129 11.97 8.84 10.69
CA LEU A 129 12.11 9.33 9.34
C LEU A 129 11.35 10.62 9.12
N THR A 130 10.50 10.95 10.03
CA THR A 130 9.70 12.16 9.94
C THR A 130 10.42 13.40 10.48
#